data_3dead0a9cb3b138ea2aabea288515003
#
_entry.id   3dead0a9cb3b138ea2aabea288515003
#
_cell.length_a   1.000
_cell.length_b   1.000
_cell.length_c   1.000
_cell.angle_alpha   90.00
_cell.angle_beta   90.00
_cell.angle_gamma   90.00
#
_symmetry.space_group_name_H-M   'P 1'
#
loop_
_entity.id
_entity.type
_entity.pdbx_description
1 polymer ?
#
loop_
_entity_poly.entity_id
_entity_poly.type
_entity_poly.pdbx_seq_one_letter_code
_entity_poly.pdbx_strand_id
1 'polypeptide(L)'
;MAEKKTVTTYESVMRDLKARRFYPIYLLMGEESYFIDRISDYISNNVLQPEELFFNQNILFGSDVTAAQIVDMAKGYPVMPAEHRLIVVKEAQNIRSFDALERYLDKPMSSTILVLCYKNGTIDRRKKIVAKAEAVGVVFESKKKRDSELPGFITTYMKTHNAAIDEKSAALVAEHIGSDISRLVSELDKLLISLPDTDRRVTPDVVEHQIGVSKDFNSFELRRAIIERDIMKANRIVNYFDKNPKAGSVYSFLPLLFGFFQNLMIAHYTHNRTNDSAVAEALELKSVWGVKDYMVGMKNYTPMKTMQIISKIREIDAKSKGLDNPNTGSGELMKELIFYILH
;
A
#
# COMPACT_ATOMS: atom_id res chain seq x y z
N MET A 1 24.26 -6.49 -25.95
CA MET A 1 23.35 -5.56 -25.26
C MET A 1 22.55 -6.36 -24.24
N ALA A 2 22.73 -6.13 -22.94
CA ALA A 2 21.93 -6.82 -21.93
C ALA A 2 20.49 -6.30 -22.04
N GLU A 3 19.55 -7.15 -22.42
CA GLU A 3 18.13 -6.85 -22.36
C GLU A 3 17.80 -6.40 -20.93
N LYS A 4 17.24 -5.20 -20.80
CA LYS A 4 16.69 -4.73 -19.53
C LYS A 4 15.64 -5.76 -19.10
N LYS A 5 15.94 -6.61 -18.11
CA LYS A 5 14.96 -7.50 -17.47
C LYS A 5 13.79 -6.63 -17.04
N THR A 6 12.66 -6.78 -17.70
CA THR A 6 11.39 -6.12 -17.33
C THR A 6 11.02 -6.61 -15.94
N VAL A 7 10.85 -5.67 -15.02
CA VAL A 7 10.42 -5.98 -13.64
C VAL A 7 9.05 -6.67 -13.73
N THR A 8 8.94 -7.85 -13.16
CA THR A 8 7.67 -8.59 -13.09
C THR A 8 6.73 -7.85 -12.14
N THR A 9 5.61 -7.32 -12.66
CA THR A 9 4.59 -6.64 -11.87
C THR A 9 3.39 -7.54 -11.63
N TYR A 10 2.58 -7.22 -10.61
CA TYR A 10 1.33 -7.91 -10.34
C TYR A 10 0.41 -7.95 -11.58
N GLU A 11 0.27 -6.80 -12.25
CA GLU A 11 -0.56 -6.66 -13.43
C GLU A 11 -0.07 -7.53 -14.59
N SER A 12 1.26 -7.64 -14.78
CA SER A 12 1.85 -8.49 -15.81
C SER A 12 1.59 -9.98 -15.55
N VAL A 13 1.74 -10.42 -14.29
CA VAL A 13 1.46 -11.80 -13.88
C VAL A 13 -0.03 -12.12 -14.08
N MET A 14 -0.92 -11.26 -13.59
CA MET A 14 -2.36 -11.47 -13.71
C MET A 14 -2.84 -11.44 -15.17
N ARG A 15 -2.22 -10.62 -16.03
CA ARG A 15 -2.52 -10.62 -17.46
C ARG A 15 -2.17 -11.96 -18.13
N ASP A 16 -1.00 -12.53 -17.81
CA ASP A 16 -0.58 -13.82 -18.35
C ASP A 16 -1.47 -14.96 -17.85
N LEU A 17 -1.82 -14.96 -16.57
CA LEU A 17 -2.73 -15.93 -15.97
C LEU A 17 -4.14 -15.87 -16.59
N LYS A 18 -4.68 -14.67 -16.81
CA LYS A 18 -5.98 -14.48 -17.48
C LYS A 18 -5.95 -14.92 -18.94
N ALA A 19 -4.79 -14.82 -19.61
CA ALA A 19 -4.58 -15.34 -20.96
C ALA A 19 -4.27 -16.86 -20.97
N ARG A 20 -4.44 -17.56 -19.82
CA ARG A 20 -4.14 -19.00 -19.63
C ARG A 20 -2.71 -19.37 -19.97
N ARG A 21 -1.76 -18.47 -19.80
CA ARG A 21 -0.33 -18.73 -19.91
C ARG A 21 0.23 -19.08 -18.54
N PHE A 22 0.50 -20.36 -18.34
CA PHE A 22 1.04 -20.88 -17.11
C PHE A 22 2.52 -21.24 -17.27
N TYR A 23 3.28 -21.05 -16.19
CA TYR A 23 4.70 -21.35 -16.12
C TYR A 23 4.96 -22.47 -15.10
N PRO A 24 6.02 -23.27 -15.29
CA PRO A 24 6.34 -24.39 -14.40
C PRO A 24 6.59 -23.99 -12.95
N ILE A 25 7.04 -22.74 -12.72
CA ILE A 25 7.32 -22.22 -11.37
C ILE A 25 6.80 -20.80 -11.21
N TYR A 26 6.21 -20.53 -10.08
CA TYR A 26 5.91 -19.20 -9.55
C TYR A 26 6.58 -19.04 -8.18
N LEU A 27 7.65 -18.25 -8.09
CA LEU A 27 8.24 -17.81 -6.84
C LEU A 27 7.67 -16.45 -6.49
N LEU A 28 6.69 -16.43 -5.58
CA LEU A 28 6.00 -15.25 -5.13
C LEU A 28 6.55 -14.90 -3.75
N MET A 29 7.24 -13.76 -3.62
CA MET A 29 7.89 -13.38 -2.38
C MET A 29 7.66 -11.90 -2.07
N GLY A 30 7.75 -11.50 -0.80
CA GLY A 30 7.67 -10.09 -0.42
C GLY A 30 7.02 -9.84 0.93
N GLU A 31 7.03 -8.56 1.31
CA GLU A 31 6.45 -8.08 2.57
C GLU A 31 4.92 -7.90 2.47
N GLU A 32 4.40 -7.63 1.26
CA GLU A 32 2.97 -7.44 1.04
C GLU A 32 2.31 -8.76 0.61
N SER A 33 1.69 -9.43 1.57
CA SER A 33 1.09 -10.76 1.37
C SER A 33 -0.13 -10.74 0.45
N TYR A 34 -0.86 -9.64 0.38
CA TYR A 34 -2.09 -9.54 -0.40
C TYR A 34 -1.91 -9.96 -1.87
N PHE A 35 -0.90 -9.42 -2.56
CA PHE A 35 -0.67 -9.74 -3.97
C PHE A 35 -0.19 -11.17 -4.18
N ILE A 36 0.59 -11.71 -3.23
CA ILE A 36 1.02 -13.12 -3.25
C ILE A 36 -0.20 -14.03 -3.18
N ASP A 37 -1.11 -13.77 -2.23
CA ASP A 37 -2.34 -14.54 -2.06
C ASP A 37 -3.25 -14.43 -3.29
N ARG A 38 -3.46 -13.23 -3.82
CA ARG A 38 -4.28 -13.03 -5.02
C ARG A 38 -3.78 -13.81 -6.24
N ILE A 39 -2.46 -13.84 -6.48
CA ILE A 39 -1.87 -14.63 -7.57
C ILE A 39 -2.05 -16.13 -7.29
N SER A 40 -1.69 -16.57 -6.09
CA SER A 40 -1.77 -17.98 -5.67
C SER A 40 -3.21 -18.51 -5.72
N ASP A 41 -4.17 -17.73 -5.22
CA ASP A 41 -5.58 -18.12 -5.23
C ASP A 41 -6.16 -18.14 -6.65
N TYR A 42 -5.75 -17.17 -7.51
CA TYR A 42 -6.15 -17.20 -8.91
C TYR A 42 -5.65 -18.46 -9.62
N ILE A 43 -4.38 -18.82 -9.42
CA ILE A 43 -3.80 -20.07 -9.97
C ILE A 43 -4.57 -21.28 -9.44
N SER A 44 -4.80 -21.34 -8.13
CA SER A 44 -5.50 -22.46 -7.48
C SER A 44 -6.92 -22.71 -8.01
N ASN A 45 -7.60 -21.62 -8.39
CA ASN A 45 -9.00 -21.69 -8.82
C ASN A 45 -9.20 -21.77 -10.34
N ASN A 46 -8.14 -21.57 -11.15
CA ASN A 46 -8.31 -21.43 -12.60
C ASN A 46 -7.41 -22.33 -13.46
N VAL A 47 -6.46 -23.06 -12.86
CA VAL A 47 -5.58 -23.97 -13.62
C VAL A 47 -6.31 -25.26 -13.94
N LEU A 48 -6.95 -25.86 -12.93
CA LEU A 48 -7.62 -27.16 -13.03
C LEU A 48 -9.14 -27.00 -13.07
N GLN A 49 -9.83 -27.95 -13.69
CA GLN A 49 -11.28 -28.05 -13.61
C GLN A 49 -11.71 -28.60 -12.24
N PRO A 50 -12.94 -28.32 -11.77
CA PRO A 50 -13.39 -28.79 -10.45
C PRO A 50 -13.22 -30.30 -10.23
N GLU A 51 -13.43 -31.13 -11.26
CA GLU A 51 -13.33 -32.57 -11.22
C GLU A 51 -11.87 -33.07 -11.10
N GLU A 52 -10.90 -32.22 -11.51
CA GLU A 52 -9.48 -32.55 -11.51
C GLU A 52 -8.79 -32.23 -10.19
N LEU A 53 -9.39 -31.34 -9.38
CA LEU A 53 -8.77 -30.79 -8.17
C LEU A 53 -8.34 -31.86 -7.19
N PHE A 54 -9.19 -32.84 -6.95
CA PHE A 54 -8.96 -33.88 -5.93
C PHE A 54 -7.67 -34.69 -6.16
N PHE A 55 -7.33 -34.97 -7.41
CA PHE A 55 -6.17 -35.80 -7.76
C PHE A 55 -4.94 -34.97 -8.15
N ASN A 56 -5.14 -33.74 -8.63
CA ASN A 56 -4.09 -32.96 -9.27
C ASN A 56 -3.70 -31.67 -8.52
N GLN A 57 -4.43 -31.31 -7.46
CA GLN A 57 -4.08 -30.14 -6.66
C GLN A 57 -3.55 -30.56 -5.29
N ASN A 58 -2.40 -30.02 -4.90
CA ASN A 58 -1.84 -30.14 -3.56
C ASN A 58 -1.58 -28.75 -2.98
N ILE A 59 -2.24 -28.43 -1.87
CA ILE A 59 -1.97 -27.21 -1.10
C ILE A 59 -1.23 -27.63 0.17
N LEU A 60 0.00 -27.14 0.33
CA LEU A 60 0.93 -27.54 1.38
C LEU A 60 1.36 -26.31 2.18
N PHE A 61 1.79 -26.51 3.41
CA PHE A 61 2.42 -25.47 4.22
C PHE A 61 3.92 -25.75 4.36
N GLY A 62 4.76 -24.71 4.24
CA GLY A 62 6.21 -24.84 4.30
C GLY A 62 6.75 -25.41 5.61
N SER A 63 5.99 -25.33 6.71
CA SER A 63 6.30 -25.98 7.99
C SER A 63 6.16 -27.49 7.98
N ASP A 64 5.26 -28.02 7.13
CA ASP A 64 4.80 -29.40 7.19
C ASP A 64 5.51 -30.29 6.16
N VAL A 65 6.28 -29.68 5.26
CA VAL A 65 6.94 -30.36 4.15
C VAL A 65 8.40 -29.97 3.99
N THR A 66 9.17 -30.88 3.46
CA THR A 66 10.56 -30.64 3.05
C THR A 66 10.63 -30.35 1.54
N ALA A 67 11.67 -29.66 1.10
CA ALA A 67 11.92 -29.44 -0.33
C ALA A 67 12.01 -30.73 -1.14
N ALA A 68 12.52 -31.82 -0.54
CA ALA A 68 12.58 -33.13 -1.17
C ALA A 68 11.18 -33.70 -1.44
N GLN A 69 10.30 -33.66 -0.46
CA GLN A 69 8.90 -34.11 -0.62
C GLN A 69 8.15 -33.28 -1.68
N ILE A 70 8.36 -31.95 -1.71
CA ILE A 70 7.78 -31.10 -2.74
C ILE A 70 8.26 -31.54 -4.14
N VAL A 71 9.56 -31.79 -4.29
CA VAL A 71 10.15 -32.24 -5.55
C VAL A 71 9.63 -33.59 -5.97
N ASP A 72 9.49 -34.54 -5.04
CA ASP A 72 8.95 -35.87 -5.35
C ASP A 72 7.50 -35.77 -5.87
N MET A 73 6.67 -34.93 -5.24
CA MET A 73 5.33 -34.65 -5.76
C MET A 73 5.36 -33.92 -7.11
N ALA A 74 6.31 -32.99 -7.31
CA ALA A 74 6.41 -32.20 -8.54
C ALA A 74 6.90 -33.00 -9.73
N LYS A 75 7.57 -34.12 -9.55
CA LYS A 75 7.98 -35.07 -10.58
C LYS A 75 6.88 -36.02 -11.02
N GLY A 76 5.78 -36.09 -10.27
CA GLY A 76 4.63 -36.92 -10.63
C GLY A 76 3.87 -36.37 -11.83
N TYR A 77 3.35 -37.25 -12.67
CA TYR A 77 2.48 -36.88 -13.77
C TYR A 77 1.07 -36.51 -13.26
N PRO A 78 0.34 -35.61 -13.95
CA PRO A 78 -1.05 -35.38 -13.65
C PRO A 78 -1.89 -36.62 -13.90
N VAL A 79 -2.95 -36.80 -13.12
CA VAL A 79 -3.94 -37.85 -13.33
C VAL A 79 -4.92 -37.38 -14.40
N MET A 80 -5.02 -38.17 -15.47
CA MET A 80 -5.90 -37.88 -16.62
C MET A 80 -7.36 -37.60 -16.17
N PRO A 81 -8.07 -36.66 -16.79
CA PRO A 81 -7.72 -35.97 -18.05
C PRO A 81 -6.92 -34.66 -17.88
N ALA A 82 -6.46 -34.32 -16.67
CA ALA A 82 -5.79 -33.05 -16.42
C ALA A 82 -4.47 -32.90 -17.22
N GLU A 83 -4.25 -31.72 -17.76
CA GLU A 83 -2.99 -31.36 -18.42
C GLU A 83 -1.90 -30.97 -17.41
N HIS A 84 -2.30 -30.49 -16.26
CA HIS A 84 -1.40 -29.98 -15.24
C HIS A 84 -1.60 -30.63 -13.86
N ARG A 85 -0.50 -30.75 -13.14
CA ARG A 85 -0.47 -30.97 -11.71
C ARG A 85 -0.13 -29.64 -11.02
N LEU A 86 -0.93 -29.23 -10.04
CA LEU A 86 -0.75 -27.99 -9.30
C LEU A 86 -0.27 -28.27 -7.88
N ILE A 87 0.85 -27.70 -7.50
CA ILE A 87 1.39 -27.74 -6.14
C ILE A 87 1.56 -26.32 -5.65
N VAL A 88 0.84 -25.96 -4.59
CA VAL A 88 0.93 -24.65 -3.95
C VAL A 88 1.52 -24.83 -2.56
N VAL A 89 2.67 -24.22 -2.31
CA VAL A 89 3.31 -24.21 -1.01
C VAL A 89 3.09 -22.86 -0.37
N LYS A 90 2.14 -22.78 0.56
CA LYS A 90 1.92 -21.61 1.41
C LYS A 90 3.00 -21.51 2.48
N GLU A 91 3.35 -20.30 2.88
CA GLU A 91 4.37 -20.05 3.92
C GLU A 91 5.73 -20.70 3.60
N ALA A 92 6.18 -20.60 2.35
CA ALA A 92 7.42 -21.22 1.88
C ALA A 92 8.69 -20.70 2.63
N GLN A 93 8.60 -19.58 3.37
CA GLN A 93 9.67 -19.11 4.26
C GLN A 93 10.01 -20.08 5.38
N ASN A 94 9.09 -20.99 5.73
CA ASN A 94 9.30 -21.99 6.76
C ASN A 94 10.00 -23.27 6.25
N ILE A 95 10.28 -23.37 4.95
CA ILE A 95 11.07 -24.48 4.40
C ILE A 95 12.53 -24.33 4.86
N ARG A 96 13.06 -25.34 5.51
CA ARG A 96 14.42 -25.32 6.12
C ARG A 96 15.54 -25.17 5.10
N SER A 97 15.46 -25.82 3.94
CA SER A 97 16.45 -25.74 2.86
C SER A 97 15.76 -25.82 1.51
N PHE A 98 16.24 -25.05 0.53
CA PHE A 98 15.78 -25.04 -0.84
C PHE A 98 16.63 -25.89 -1.79
N ASP A 99 17.65 -26.61 -1.32
CA ASP A 99 18.65 -27.30 -2.17
C ASP A 99 18.03 -28.31 -3.15
N ALA A 100 17.01 -29.05 -2.71
CA ALA A 100 16.33 -30.00 -3.59
C ALA A 100 15.52 -29.28 -4.68
N LEU A 101 14.82 -28.22 -4.31
CA LEU A 101 14.08 -27.37 -5.26
C LEU A 101 15.01 -26.68 -6.25
N GLU A 102 16.18 -26.19 -5.81
CA GLU A 102 17.17 -25.58 -6.68
C GLU A 102 17.66 -26.54 -7.76
N ARG A 103 17.85 -27.83 -7.43
CA ARG A 103 18.20 -28.89 -8.39
C ARG A 103 17.05 -29.24 -9.33
N TYR A 104 15.81 -29.26 -8.80
CA TYR A 104 14.61 -29.52 -9.61
C TYR A 104 14.42 -28.46 -10.70
N LEU A 105 14.73 -27.17 -10.39
CA LEU A 105 14.58 -26.07 -11.33
C LEU A 105 15.56 -26.12 -12.52
N ASP A 106 16.58 -26.97 -12.52
CA ASP A 106 17.43 -27.19 -13.70
C ASP A 106 16.66 -27.85 -14.86
N LYS A 107 15.66 -28.69 -14.53
CA LYS A 107 14.79 -29.34 -15.50
C LYS A 107 13.40 -29.62 -14.87
N PRO A 108 12.58 -28.59 -14.70
CA PRO A 108 11.27 -28.78 -14.11
C PRO A 108 10.33 -29.54 -15.05
N MET A 109 9.37 -30.24 -14.50
CA MET A 109 8.32 -30.93 -15.27
C MET A 109 7.41 -29.86 -15.90
N SER A 110 7.22 -29.90 -17.22
CA SER A 110 6.34 -28.98 -17.93
C SER A 110 4.85 -29.16 -17.60
N SER A 111 4.46 -30.35 -17.16
CA SER A 111 3.11 -30.66 -16.72
C SER A 111 2.84 -30.27 -15.26
N THR A 112 3.84 -29.76 -14.52
CA THR A 112 3.68 -29.35 -13.12
C THR A 112 3.76 -27.84 -13.01
N ILE A 113 2.81 -27.24 -12.31
CA ILE A 113 2.83 -25.85 -11.90
C ILE A 113 3.11 -25.82 -10.40
N LEU A 114 4.30 -25.33 -10.03
CA LEU A 114 4.73 -25.20 -8.64
C LEU A 114 4.68 -23.73 -8.22
N VAL A 115 3.89 -23.41 -7.20
CA VAL A 115 3.74 -22.08 -6.63
C VAL A 115 4.35 -22.05 -5.24
N LEU A 116 5.38 -21.25 -5.04
CA LEU A 116 6.03 -21.04 -3.75
C LEU A 116 5.66 -19.65 -3.23
N CYS A 117 4.82 -19.60 -2.18
CA CYS A 117 4.40 -18.35 -1.52
C CYS A 117 5.31 -18.05 -0.33
N TYR A 118 6.32 -17.20 -0.54
CA TYR A 118 7.28 -16.77 0.48
C TYR A 118 6.84 -15.41 1.03
N LYS A 119 6.20 -15.41 2.19
CA LYS A 119 5.61 -14.21 2.80
C LYS A 119 6.54 -13.57 3.84
N ASN A 120 6.26 -12.31 4.15
CA ASN A 120 6.93 -11.52 5.20
C ASN A 120 8.45 -11.37 5.00
N GLY A 121 8.91 -11.40 3.75
CA GLY A 121 10.31 -11.24 3.39
C GLY A 121 10.60 -11.67 1.97
N THR A 122 11.88 -11.71 1.62
CA THR A 122 12.36 -12.10 0.31
C THR A 122 13.53 -13.06 0.39
N ILE A 123 13.67 -13.93 -0.59
CA ILE A 123 14.89 -14.72 -0.79
C ILE A 123 15.92 -13.79 -1.43
N ASP A 124 17.14 -13.79 -0.90
CA ASP A 124 18.24 -13.00 -1.48
C ASP A 124 18.39 -13.32 -2.98
N ARG A 125 18.29 -12.30 -3.81
CA ARG A 125 18.36 -12.42 -5.28
C ARG A 125 19.67 -13.02 -5.79
N ARG A 126 20.72 -13.03 -4.97
CA ARG A 126 22.01 -13.66 -5.26
C ARG A 126 21.98 -15.19 -5.12
N LYS A 127 20.95 -15.73 -4.44
CA LYS A 127 20.81 -17.20 -4.33
C LYS A 127 20.43 -17.81 -5.67
N LYS A 128 21.05 -18.94 -5.98
CA LYS A 128 20.87 -19.66 -7.27
C LYS A 128 19.43 -20.03 -7.54
N ILE A 129 18.65 -20.34 -6.51
CA ILE A 129 17.21 -20.70 -6.66
C ILE A 129 16.42 -19.56 -7.32
N VAL A 130 16.71 -18.28 -7.00
CA VAL A 130 16.02 -17.15 -7.62
C VAL A 130 16.34 -17.05 -9.10
N ALA A 131 17.63 -17.10 -9.44
CA ALA A 131 18.07 -17.05 -10.85
C ALA A 131 17.53 -18.21 -11.67
N LYS A 132 17.49 -19.43 -11.10
CA LYS A 132 16.90 -20.61 -11.75
C LYS A 132 15.40 -20.48 -11.93
N ALA A 133 14.68 -20.00 -10.90
CA ALA A 133 13.24 -19.74 -10.99
C ALA A 133 12.92 -18.68 -12.08
N GLU A 134 13.74 -17.62 -12.18
CA GLU A 134 13.60 -16.60 -13.24
C GLU A 134 13.85 -17.17 -14.66
N ALA A 135 14.68 -18.18 -14.78
CA ALA A 135 15.00 -18.78 -16.09
C ALA A 135 13.86 -19.65 -16.65
N VAL A 136 13.08 -20.29 -15.78
CA VAL A 136 12.06 -21.27 -16.17
C VAL A 136 10.63 -20.88 -15.78
N GLY A 137 10.43 -19.74 -15.13
CA GLY A 137 9.13 -19.33 -14.64
C GLY A 137 9.05 -17.86 -14.24
N VAL A 138 8.24 -17.59 -13.23
CA VAL A 138 7.92 -16.26 -12.76
C VAL A 138 8.50 -16.05 -11.35
N VAL A 139 9.28 -14.96 -11.18
CA VAL A 139 9.66 -14.46 -9.86
C VAL A 139 8.99 -13.10 -9.67
N PHE A 140 8.08 -13.04 -8.71
CA PHE A 140 7.36 -11.84 -8.35
C PHE A 140 7.74 -11.39 -6.94
N GLU A 141 8.11 -10.11 -6.80
CA GLU A 141 8.44 -9.50 -5.51
C GLU A 141 7.36 -8.47 -5.13
N SER A 142 6.59 -8.81 -4.11
CA SER A 142 5.52 -7.98 -3.57
C SER A 142 6.07 -7.02 -2.51
N LYS A 143 6.26 -5.77 -2.88
CA LYS A 143 6.75 -4.72 -1.99
C LYS A 143 5.60 -4.05 -1.24
N LYS A 144 5.84 -3.73 0.03
CA LYS A 144 4.91 -2.91 0.81
C LYS A 144 4.73 -1.55 0.14
N LYS A 145 3.48 -1.13 -0.02
CA LYS A 145 3.16 0.18 -0.57
C LYS A 145 3.46 1.28 0.45
N ARG A 146 3.98 2.40 -0.03
CA ARG A 146 4.13 3.62 0.76
C ARG A 146 2.78 4.32 0.89
N ASP A 147 2.57 5.07 1.95
CA ASP A 147 1.32 5.81 2.16
C ASP A 147 0.96 6.73 0.98
N SER A 148 1.97 7.34 0.35
CA SER A 148 1.80 8.18 -0.84
C SER A 148 1.31 7.43 -2.10
N GLU A 149 1.42 6.10 -2.13
CA GLU A 149 0.99 5.26 -3.25
C GLU A 149 -0.43 4.73 -3.07
N LEU A 150 -0.98 4.81 -1.84
CA LEU A 150 -2.29 4.25 -1.50
C LEU A 150 -3.44 4.92 -2.25
N PRO A 151 -3.54 6.27 -2.37
CA PRO A 151 -4.63 6.88 -3.13
C PRO A 151 -4.66 6.44 -4.60
N GLY A 152 -3.48 6.31 -5.23
CA GLY A 152 -3.36 5.80 -6.60
C GLY A 152 -3.79 4.33 -6.72
N PHE A 153 -3.45 3.50 -5.73
CA PHE A 153 -3.90 2.11 -5.65
C PHE A 153 -5.43 2.03 -5.52
N ILE A 154 -6.03 2.82 -4.62
CA ILE A 154 -7.48 2.89 -4.39
C ILE A 154 -8.21 3.27 -5.69
N THR A 155 -7.75 4.33 -6.36
CA THR A 155 -8.34 4.79 -7.63
C THR A 155 -8.27 3.71 -8.70
N THR A 156 -7.13 3.02 -8.81
CA THR A 156 -6.97 1.91 -9.77
C THR A 156 -7.86 0.73 -9.41
N TYR A 157 -7.96 0.38 -8.12
CA TYR A 157 -8.82 -0.70 -7.63
C TYR A 157 -10.29 -0.44 -7.98
N MET A 158 -10.80 0.75 -7.66
CA MET A 158 -12.16 1.15 -7.98
C MET A 158 -12.45 1.09 -9.49
N LYS A 159 -11.53 1.61 -10.30
CA LYS A 159 -11.64 1.58 -11.77
C LYS A 159 -11.72 0.15 -12.31
N THR A 160 -10.95 -0.80 -11.77
CA THR A 160 -10.99 -2.22 -12.20
C THR A 160 -12.30 -2.91 -11.84
N HIS A 161 -13.08 -2.32 -10.90
CA HIS A 161 -14.41 -2.80 -10.49
C HIS A 161 -15.55 -1.92 -11.02
N ASN A 162 -15.30 -1.18 -12.12
CA ASN A 162 -16.27 -0.30 -12.79
C ASN A 162 -16.87 0.76 -11.85
N ALA A 163 -16.09 1.29 -10.93
CA ALA A 163 -16.47 2.38 -10.05
C ALA A 163 -15.47 3.53 -10.14
N ALA A 164 -15.92 4.73 -9.81
CA ALA A 164 -15.08 5.91 -9.72
C ALA A 164 -14.97 6.40 -8.26
N ILE A 165 -13.85 6.99 -7.92
CA ILE A 165 -13.63 7.64 -6.64
C ILE A 165 -12.89 8.96 -6.89
N ASP A 166 -13.30 10.03 -6.23
CA ASP A 166 -12.58 11.29 -6.32
C ASP A 166 -11.28 11.27 -5.48
N GLU A 167 -10.36 12.18 -5.79
CA GLU A 167 -9.05 12.23 -5.16
C GLU A 167 -9.14 12.45 -3.64
N LYS A 168 -10.08 13.30 -3.19
CA LYS A 168 -10.30 13.57 -1.77
C LYS A 168 -10.77 12.32 -1.04
N SER A 169 -11.75 11.62 -1.59
CA SER A 169 -12.29 10.37 -1.04
C SER A 169 -11.22 9.28 -0.99
N ALA A 170 -10.42 9.12 -2.06
CA ALA A 170 -9.31 8.16 -2.08
C ALA A 170 -8.26 8.47 -1.01
N ALA A 171 -7.93 9.74 -0.81
CA ALA A 171 -6.99 10.18 0.21
C ALA A 171 -7.55 9.96 1.64
N LEU A 172 -8.84 10.24 1.88
CA LEU A 172 -9.51 9.98 3.16
C LEU A 172 -9.49 8.49 3.54
N VAL A 173 -9.82 7.62 2.58
CA VAL A 173 -9.80 6.17 2.78
C VAL A 173 -8.38 5.69 3.08
N ALA A 174 -7.39 6.16 2.30
CA ALA A 174 -5.98 5.81 2.49
C ALA A 174 -5.47 6.19 3.88
N GLU A 175 -5.77 7.40 4.34
CA GLU A 175 -5.35 7.89 5.65
C GLU A 175 -5.99 7.10 6.79
N HIS A 176 -7.30 6.81 6.68
CA HIS A 176 -8.02 6.15 7.75
C HIS A 176 -7.63 4.69 7.93
N ILE A 177 -7.39 3.98 6.83
CA ILE A 177 -7.11 2.54 6.86
C ILE A 177 -5.61 2.27 6.98
N GLY A 178 -4.79 3.11 6.35
CA GLY A 178 -3.33 2.97 6.30
C GLY A 178 -2.87 1.91 5.29
N SER A 179 -1.61 1.44 5.48
CA SER A 179 -0.88 0.62 4.51
C SER A 179 -1.20 -0.89 4.57
N ASP A 180 -2.17 -1.32 5.34
CA ASP A 180 -2.68 -2.71 5.33
C ASP A 180 -3.57 -2.92 4.10
N ILE A 181 -2.99 -3.45 3.02
CA ILE A 181 -3.68 -3.62 1.74
C ILE A 181 -4.86 -4.60 1.84
N SER A 182 -4.75 -5.65 2.66
CA SER A 182 -5.83 -6.61 2.85
C SER A 182 -7.06 -5.96 3.49
N ARG A 183 -6.84 -5.17 4.53
CA ARG A 183 -7.88 -4.38 5.19
C ARG A 183 -8.43 -3.30 4.25
N LEU A 184 -7.54 -2.61 3.54
CA LEU A 184 -7.92 -1.58 2.58
C LEU A 184 -8.86 -2.13 1.51
N VAL A 185 -8.51 -3.26 0.89
CA VAL A 185 -9.36 -3.91 -0.12
C VAL A 185 -10.69 -4.35 0.47
N SER A 186 -10.70 -4.91 1.68
CA SER A 186 -11.95 -5.30 2.34
C SER A 186 -12.91 -4.11 2.54
N GLU A 187 -12.39 -2.94 2.90
CA GLU A 187 -13.19 -1.72 3.02
C GLU A 187 -13.64 -1.18 1.65
N LEU A 188 -12.76 -1.28 0.62
CA LEU A 188 -13.14 -0.91 -0.75
C LEU A 188 -14.24 -1.82 -1.30
N ASP A 189 -14.19 -3.11 -1.02
CA ASP A 189 -15.25 -4.06 -1.43
C ASP A 189 -16.59 -3.74 -0.76
N LYS A 190 -16.61 -3.34 0.51
CA LYS A 190 -17.82 -2.85 1.18
C LYS A 190 -18.37 -1.60 0.51
N LEU A 191 -17.50 -0.64 0.14
CA LEU A 191 -17.92 0.53 -0.62
C LEU A 191 -18.56 0.12 -1.95
N LEU A 192 -17.92 -0.78 -2.71
CA LEU A 192 -18.43 -1.27 -3.99
C LEU A 192 -19.82 -1.92 -3.88
N ILE A 193 -20.04 -2.71 -2.82
CA ILE A 193 -21.32 -3.36 -2.54
C ILE A 193 -22.41 -2.34 -2.18
N SER A 194 -22.03 -1.25 -1.50
CA SER A 194 -22.99 -0.21 -1.08
C SER A 194 -23.42 0.74 -2.19
N LEU A 195 -22.67 0.77 -3.31
CA LEU A 195 -22.99 1.66 -4.43
C LEU A 195 -24.17 1.13 -5.25
N PRO A 196 -25.13 2.00 -5.62
CA PRO A 196 -26.19 1.62 -6.54
C PRO A 196 -25.63 1.41 -7.97
N ASP A 197 -26.24 0.51 -8.73
CA ASP A 197 -25.82 0.23 -10.10
C ASP A 197 -25.94 1.45 -11.04
N THR A 198 -26.83 2.39 -10.70
CA THR A 198 -27.08 3.61 -11.47
C THR A 198 -26.03 4.70 -11.28
N ASP A 199 -25.32 4.70 -10.15
CA ASP A 199 -24.23 5.65 -9.88
C ASP A 199 -23.14 4.99 -9.04
N ARG A 200 -22.11 4.54 -9.73
CA ARG A 200 -20.97 3.85 -9.11
C ARG A 200 -19.83 4.82 -8.76
N ARG A 201 -20.17 5.95 -8.16
CA ARG A 201 -19.20 6.95 -7.70
C ARG A 201 -19.10 7.00 -6.18
N VAL A 202 -17.88 6.87 -5.66
CA VAL A 202 -17.57 7.05 -4.26
C VAL A 202 -17.26 8.53 -4.01
N THR A 203 -18.13 9.17 -3.26
CA THR A 203 -17.98 10.56 -2.80
C THR A 203 -17.58 10.62 -1.33
N PRO A 204 -17.13 11.77 -0.79
CA PRO A 204 -16.85 11.92 0.64
C PRO A 204 -18.04 11.57 1.55
N ASP A 205 -19.27 11.82 1.10
CA ASP A 205 -20.49 11.42 1.83
C ASP A 205 -20.63 9.90 1.94
N VAL A 206 -20.33 9.17 0.85
CA VAL A 206 -20.34 7.70 0.84
C VAL A 206 -19.26 7.16 1.79
N VAL A 207 -18.05 7.74 1.75
CA VAL A 207 -16.95 7.37 2.65
C VAL A 207 -17.34 7.60 4.11
N GLU A 208 -17.93 8.77 4.43
CA GLU A 208 -18.37 9.09 5.79
C GLU A 208 -19.41 8.08 6.29
N HIS A 209 -20.40 7.75 5.46
CA HIS A 209 -21.48 6.85 5.84
C HIS A 209 -21.04 5.39 6.00
N GLN A 210 -20.15 4.90 5.11
CA GLN A 210 -19.79 3.49 5.05
C GLN A 210 -18.54 3.14 5.89
N ILE A 211 -17.57 4.06 5.94
CA ILE A 211 -16.28 3.84 6.64
C ILE A 211 -16.25 4.57 8.00
N GLY A 212 -17.11 5.58 8.17
CA GLY A 212 -17.20 6.36 9.40
C GLY A 212 -16.14 7.46 9.51
N VAL A 213 -15.54 7.86 8.41
CA VAL A 213 -14.57 8.97 8.36
C VAL A 213 -15.29 10.26 8.05
N SER A 214 -15.29 11.18 9.00
CA SER A 214 -15.95 12.48 8.81
C SER A 214 -15.36 13.25 7.63
N LYS A 215 -16.21 13.69 6.71
CA LYS A 215 -15.79 14.54 5.57
C LYS A 215 -15.36 15.94 6.00
N ASP A 216 -15.82 16.41 7.16
CA ASP A 216 -15.60 17.77 7.66
C ASP A 216 -14.52 17.82 8.77
N PHE A 217 -14.36 16.72 9.52
CA PHE A 217 -13.44 16.60 10.64
C PHE A 217 -12.41 15.49 10.38
N ASN A 218 -11.40 15.80 9.58
CA ASN A 218 -10.29 14.92 9.24
C ASN A 218 -8.99 15.74 9.15
N SER A 219 -7.86 15.08 9.03
CA SER A 219 -6.56 15.74 9.03
C SER A 219 -6.32 16.60 7.79
N PHE A 220 -6.93 16.32 6.65
CA PHE A 220 -6.85 17.19 5.46
C PHE A 220 -7.60 18.50 5.68
N GLU A 221 -8.80 18.44 6.28
CA GLU A 221 -9.55 19.65 6.62
C GLU A 221 -8.86 20.46 7.73
N LEU A 222 -8.19 19.79 8.69
CA LEU A 222 -7.34 20.46 9.68
C LEU A 222 -6.16 21.17 9.01
N ARG A 223 -5.43 20.47 8.14
CA ARG A 223 -4.33 21.06 7.37
C ARG A 223 -4.81 22.27 6.56
N ARG A 224 -5.94 22.16 5.88
CA ARG A 224 -6.52 23.25 5.09
C ARG A 224 -6.87 24.45 5.97
N ALA A 225 -7.54 24.22 7.10
CA ALA A 225 -7.86 25.28 8.07
C ALA A 225 -6.59 26.00 8.59
N ILE A 226 -5.50 25.24 8.81
CA ILE A 226 -4.21 25.80 9.20
C ILE A 226 -3.63 26.66 8.06
N ILE A 227 -3.60 26.16 6.82
CA ILE A 227 -3.09 26.89 5.64
C ILE A 227 -3.81 28.23 5.47
N GLU A 228 -5.14 28.21 5.59
CA GLU A 228 -6.02 29.37 5.44
C GLU A 228 -6.07 30.25 6.70
N ARG A 229 -5.47 29.81 7.84
CA ARG A 229 -5.56 30.42 9.17
C ARG A 229 -7.00 30.55 9.67
N ASP A 230 -7.85 29.58 9.34
CA ASP A 230 -9.19 29.46 9.89
C ASP A 230 -9.13 28.86 11.31
N ILE A 231 -8.94 29.77 12.29
CA ILE A 231 -8.78 29.43 13.70
C ILE A 231 -10.02 28.69 14.23
N MET A 232 -11.22 29.13 13.82
CA MET A 232 -12.49 28.53 14.27
C MET A 232 -12.62 27.07 13.81
N LYS A 233 -12.38 26.84 12.51
CA LYS A 233 -12.46 25.50 11.92
C LYS A 233 -11.39 24.59 12.50
N ALA A 234 -10.15 25.03 12.61
CA ALA A 234 -9.06 24.26 13.18
C ALA A 234 -9.38 23.81 14.62
N ASN A 235 -9.86 24.72 15.47
CA ASN A 235 -10.24 24.39 16.84
C ASN A 235 -11.43 23.42 16.92
N ARG A 236 -12.42 23.52 16.01
CA ARG A 236 -13.53 22.56 15.94
C ARG A 236 -13.03 21.16 15.62
N ILE A 237 -12.12 21.03 14.67
CA ILE A 237 -11.54 19.73 14.26
C ILE A 237 -10.73 19.13 15.40
N VAL A 238 -9.86 19.91 16.04
CA VAL A 238 -9.06 19.43 17.20
C VAL A 238 -9.93 18.99 18.35
N ASN A 239 -10.98 19.75 18.69
CA ASN A 239 -11.93 19.36 19.74
C ASN A 239 -12.72 18.10 19.37
N TYR A 240 -13.02 17.89 18.09
CA TYR A 240 -13.63 16.65 17.62
C TYR A 240 -12.69 15.46 17.80
N PHE A 241 -11.40 15.58 17.45
CA PHE A 241 -10.41 14.51 17.64
C PHE A 241 -10.17 14.21 19.13
N ASP A 242 -10.12 15.23 19.98
CA ASP A 242 -9.97 15.05 21.42
C ASP A 242 -11.11 14.20 22.02
N LYS A 243 -12.35 14.45 21.56
CA LYS A 243 -13.54 13.67 21.95
C LYS A 243 -13.66 12.32 21.25
N ASN A 244 -13.04 12.14 20.10
CA ASN A 244 -13.12 10.96 19.24
C ASN A 244 -11.71 10.47 18.82
N PRO A 245 -10.93 9.87 19.75
CA PRO A 245 -9.54 9.50 19.47
C PRO A 245 -9.35 8.51 18.31
N LYS A 246 -10.41 7.78 17.94
CA LYS A 246 -10.42 6.87 16.78
C LYS A 246 -10.51 7.60 15.44
N ALA A 247 -11.06 8.81 15.41
CA ALA A 247 -11.23 9.61 14.21
C ALA A 247 -9.96 10.39 13.83
N GLY A 248 -9.07 10.63 14.79
CA GLY A 248 -7.78 11.31 14.56
C GLY A 248 -7.00 11.42 15.86
N SER A 249 -5.68 11.39 15.74
CA SER A 249 -4.76 11.51 16.87
C SER A 249 -3.57 12.39 16.50
N VAL A 250 -2.79 12.81 17.50
CA VAL A 250 -1.54 13.56 17.26
C VAL A 250 -0.63 12.81 16.29
N TYR A 251 -0.60 11.49 16.36
CA TYR A 251 0.26 10.65 15.50
C TYR A 251 -0.16 10.66 14.02
N SER A 252 -1.45 10.82 13.73
CA SER A 252 -1.94 10.80 12.35
C SER A 252 -1.67 12.10 11.61
N PHE A 253 -1.74 13.25 12.28
CA PHE A 253 -1.59 14.53 11.57
C PHE A 253 -0.20 15.19 11.70
N LEU A 254 0.63 14.84 12.70
CA LEU A 254 1.99 15.37 12.82
C LEU A 254 2.82 15.18 11.54
N PRO A 255 2.87 13.98 10.91
CA PRO A 255 3.61 13.79 9.66
C PRO A 255 3.08 14.67 8.52
N LEU A 256 1.76 14.85 8.44
CA LEU A 256 1.10 15.66 7.42
C LEU A 256 1.46 17.15 7.57
N LEU A 257 1.42 17.66 8.80
CA LEU A 257 1.82 19.04 9.09
C LEU A 257 3.32 19.26 8.89
N PHE A 258 4.14 18.31 9.35
CA PHE A 258 5.58 18.40 9.16
C PHE A 258 5.93 18.48 7.67
N GLY A 259 5.38 17.57 6.86
CA GLY A 259 5.60 17.57 5.40
C GLY A 259 5.15 18.89 4.75
N PHE A 260 4.00 19.43 5.15
CA PHE A 260 3.54 20.71 4.64
C PHE A 260 4.50 21.86 5.00
N PHE A 261 4.88 22.02 6.27
CA PHE A 261 5.77 23.12 6.69
C PHE A 261 7.21 22.94 6.20
N GLN A 262 7.70 21.72 6.04
CA GLN A 262 8.97 21.42 5.39
C GLN A 262 8.97 21.89 3.93
N ASN A 263 7.96 21.52 3.17
CA ASN A 263 7.81 21.98 1.80
C ASN A 263 7.58 23.49 1.69
N LEU A 264 6.84 24.06 2.64
CA LEU A 264 6.67 25.53 2.72
C LEU A 264 8.00 26.24 2.93
N MET A 265 8.92 25.68 3.74
CA MET A 265 10.26 26.20 3.90
C MET A 265 11.03 26.14 2.59
N ILE A 266 10.98 25.03 1.85
CA ILE A 266 11.60 24.91 0.53
C ILE A 266 11.03 25.96 -0.42
N ALA A 267 9.70 26.13 -0.45
CA ALA A 267 9.03 27.11 -1.30
C ALA A 267 9.48 28.56 -0.99
N HIS A 268 9.69 28.91 0.28
CA HIS A 268 10.19 30.23 0.67
C HIS A 268 11.58 30.55 0.12
N TYR A 269 12.45 29.55 -0.01
CA TYR A 269 13.83 29.71 -0.48
C TYR A 269 14.01 29.31 -1.95
N THR A 270 12.93 28.94 -2.65
CA THR A 270 12.97 28.66 -4.09
C THR A 270 13.30 29.92 -4.87
N HIS A 271 14.24 29.81 -5.82
CA HIS A 271 14.51 30.89 -6.77
C HIS A 271 13.26 31.13 -7.61
N ASN A 272 12.86 32.43 -7.73
CA ASN A 272 11.60 32.78 -8.40
C ASN A 272 10.32 32.18 -7.77
N ARG A 273 10.24 32.25 -6.44
CA ARG A 273 9.13 31.73 -5.61
C ARG A 273 7.74 32.27 -5.91
N THR A 274 7.61 33.27 -6.76
CA THR A 274 6.33 33.82 -7.25
C THR A 274 5.83 33.11 -8.49
N ASN A 275 6.64 32.23 -9.10
CA ASN A 275 6.27 31.43 -10.26
C ASN A 275 5.87 30.04 -9.80
N ASP A 276 4.60 29.67 -10.05
CA ASP A 276 4.03 28.41 -9.65
C ASP A 276 4.80 27.20 -10.23
N SER A 277 5.30 27.31 -11.47
CA SER A 277 6.07 26.23 -12.10
C SER A 277 7.43 26.03 -11.42
N ALA A 278 8.12 27.11 -11.02
CA ALA A 278 9.38 27.00 -10.31
C ALA A 278 9.21 26.39 -8.92
N VAL A 279 8.11 26.74 -8.23
CA VAL A 279 7.78 26.15 -6.92
C VAL A 279 7.37 24.67 -7.08
N ALA A 280 6.59 24.33 -8.13
CA ALA A 280 6.22 22.94 -8.40
C ALA A 280 7.45 22.06 -8.64
N GLU A 281 8.41 22.54 -9.42
CA GLU A 281 9.67 21.84 -9.71
C GLU A 281 10.52 21.66 -8.43
N ALA A 282 10.69 22.71 -7.63
CA ALA A 282 11.46 22.67 -6.39
C ALA A 282 10.85 21.72 -5.34
N LEU A 283 9.53 21.55 -5.36
CA LEU A 283 8.78 20.66 -4.47
C LEU A 283 8.55 19.25 -5.08
N GLU A 284 9.07 18.98 -6.28
CA GLU A 284 8.88 17.71 -7.02
C GLU A 284 7.39 17.34 -7.18
N LEU A 285 6.53 18.35 -7.35
CA LEU A 285 5.10 18.14 -7.51
C LEU A 285 4.77 17.70 -8.93
N LYS A 286 3.90 16.72 -9.07
CA LYS A 286 3.43 16.21 -10.38
C LYS A 286 2.57 17.22 -11.15
N SER A 287 2.06 18.25 -10.48
CA SER A 287 1.14 19.24 -11.04
C SER A 287 1.28 20.60 -10.37
N VAL A 288 1.16 21.67 -11.14
CA VAL A 288 1.12 23.06 -10.66
C VAL A 288 -0.07 23.34 -9.73
N TRP A 289 -1.16 22.56 -9.85
CA TRP A 289 -2.32 22.69 -8.97
C TRP A 289 -1.99 22.46 -7.48
N GLY A 290 -1.00 21.62 -7.17
CA GLY A 290 -0.53 21.39 -5.80
C GLY A 290 0.20 22.56 -5.18
N VAL A 291 0.62 23.53 -5.97
CA VAL A 291 1.37 24.73 -5.50
C VAL A 291 0.47 25.70 -4.76
N LYS A 292 -0.83 25.73 -5.06
CA LYS A 292 -1.78 26.71 -4.50
C LYS A 292 -1.75 26.78 -2.97
N ASP A 293 -1.70 25.64 -2.31
CA ASP A 293 -1.63 25.56 -0.84
C ASP A 293 -0.35 26.22 -0.30
N TYR A 294 0.77 26.02 -0.97
CA TYR A 294 2.06 26.62 -0.58
C TYR A 294 2.09 28.12 -0.84
N MET A 295 1.47 28.59 -1.93
CA MET A 295 1.35 30.03 -2.20
C MET A 295 0.49 30.73 -1.13
N VAL A 296 -0.59 30.11 -0.68
CA VAL A 296 -1.40 30.61 0.45
C VAL A 296 -0.59 30.52 1.75
N GLY A 297 0.09 29.42 1.98
CA GLY A 297 0.94 29.23 3.16
C GLY A 297 2.05 30.27 3.26
N MET A 298 2.74 30.61 2.16
CA MET A 298 3.80 31.63 2.13
C MET A 298 3.27 33.04 2.47
N LYS A 299 2.00 33.33 2.18
CA LYS A 299 1.37 34.62 2.58
C LYS A 299 1.05 34.64 4.08
N ASN A 300 0.68 33.52 4.65
CA ASN A 300 0.19 33.41 6.02
C ASN A 300 1.28 33.12 7.04
N TYR A 301 2.40 32.53 6.63
CA TYR A 301 3.51 32.13 7.50
C TYR A 301 4.83 32.64 6.94
N THR A 302 5.55 33.44 7.72
CA THR A 302 6.90 33.90 7.36
C THR A 302 7.90 32.73 7.42
N PRO A 303 9.07 32.84 6.76
CA PRO A 303 10.13 31.80 6.87
C PRO A 303 10.53 31.53 8.32
N MET A 304 10.67 32.58 9.14
CA MET A 304 11.00 32.46 10.56
C MET A 304 9.91 31.69 11.33
N LYS A 305 8.62 32.08 11.15
CA LYS A 305 7.50 31.38 11.78
C LYS A 305 7.42 29.92 11.33
N THR A 306 7.66 29.64 10.03
CA THR A 306 7.70 28.28 9.48
C THR A 306 8.78 27.43 10.16
N MET A 307 9.99 27.98 10.36
CA MET A 307 11.06 27.29 11.08
C MET A 307 10.68 26.99 12.55
N GLN A 308 10.07 27.99 13.23
CA GLN A 308 9.62 27.82 14.60
C GLN A 308 8.51 26.74 14.72
N ILE A 309 7.59 26.69 13.75
CA ILE A 309 6.54 25.66 13.69
C ILE A 309 7.16 24.28 13.50
N ILE A 310 8.13 24.12 12.60
CA ILE A 310 8.84 22.85 12.41
C ILE A 310 9.51 22.39 13.71
N SER A 311 10.15 23.31 14.44
CA SER A 311 10.75 23.02 15.73
C SER A 311 9.71 22.61 16.79
N LYS A 312 8.55 23.27 16.80
CA LYS A 312 7.44 22.94 17.71
C LYS A 312 6.82 21.59 17.38
N ILE A 313 6.66 21.23 16.09
CA ILE A 313 6.20 19.91 15.67
C ILE A 313 7.12 18.82 16.20
N ARG A 314 8.46 19.00 16.11
CA ARG A 314 9.44 18.04 16.65
C ARG A 314 9.32 17.91 18.17
N GLU A 315 9.12 19.02 18.89
CA GLU A 315 8.90 19.01 20.35
C GLU A 315 7.66 18.19 20.70
N ILE A 316 6.52 18.46 20.02
CA ILE A 316 5.27 17.74 20.25
C ILE A 316 5.38 16.25 19.87
N ASP A 317 6.09 15.91 18.79
CA ASP A 317 6.35 14.52 18.44
C ASP A 317 7.14 13.80 19.55
N ALA A 318 8.18 14.41 20.08
CA ALA A 318 8.94 13.86 21.19
C ALA A 318 8.09 13.69 22.45
N LYS A 319 7.31 14.72 22.84
CA LYS A 319 6.36 14.67 23.97
C LYS A 319 5.31 13.57 23.79
N SER A 320 4.78 13.40 22.57
CA SER A 320 3.78 12.38 22.26
C SER A 320 4.30 10.94 22.49
N LYS A 321 5.61 10.77 22.36
CA LYS A 321 6.33 9.49 22.59
C LYS A 321 6.84 9.35 24.03
N GLY A 322 6.46 10.27 24.91
CA GLY A 322 6.79 10.23 26.35
C GLY A 322 8.10 10.94 26.75
N LEU A 323 8.80 11.60 25.82
CA LEU A 323 10.02 12.35 26.17
C LEU A 323 9.61 13.67 26.84
N ASP A 324 10.11 13.90 28.08
CA ASP A 324 9.79 15.09 28.90
C ASP A 324 8.27 15.36 29.04
N ASN A 325 7.45 14.30 28.98
CA ASN A 325 6.01 14.42 29.11
C ASN A 325 5.39 13.23 29.88
N PRO A 326 5.37 13.26 31.21
CA PRO A 326 4.82 12.16 31.99
C PRO A 326 3.29 12.09 31.96
N ASN A 327 2.56 13.19 31.69
CA ASN A 327 1.11 13.26 31.97
C ASN A 327 0.25 13.98 30.94
N THR A 328 0.80 14.66 29.92
CA THR A 328 -0.02 15.42 28.96
C THR A 328 -0.63 14.51 27.88
N GLY A 329 -1.93 14.47 27.80
CA GLY A 329 -2.65 13.65 26.84
C GLY A 329 -2.49 14.09 25.38
N SER A 330 -2.73 13.18 24.44
CA SER A 330 -2.65 13.43 23.00
C SER A 330 -3.52 14.62 22.54
N GLY A 331 -4.73 14.78 23.09
CA GLY A 331 -5.64 15.88 22.78
C GLY A 331 -5.09 17.24 23.21
N GLU A 332 -4.49 17.31 24.39
CA GLU A 332 -3.86 18.55 24.88
C GLU A 332 -2.64 18.94 24.06
N LEU A 333 -1.80 17.97 23.70
CA LEU A 333 -0.66 18.21 22.81
C LEU A 333 -1.10 18.74 21.43
N MET A 334 -2.22 18.23 20.91
CA MET A 334 -2.83 18.75 19.69
C MET A 334 -3.23 20.22 19.83
N LYS A 335 -3.96 20.55 20.90
CA LYS A 335 -4.43 21.92 21.18
C LYS A 335 -3.23 22.88 21.32
N GLU A 336 -2.19 22.47 22.06
CA GLU A 336 -0.96 23.22 22.22
C GLU A 336 -0.30 23.55 20.87
N LEU A 337 -0.15 22.52 20.00
CA LEU A 337 0.46 22.69 18.69
C LEU A 337 -0.37 23.62 17.79
N ILE A 338 -1.68 23.39 17.69
CA ILE A 338 -2.55 24.19 16.81
C ILE A 338 -2.63 25.64 17.28
N PHE A 339 -2.70 25.86 18.58
CA PHE A 339 -2.62 27.20 19.16
C PHE A 339 -1.30 27.88 18.74
N TYR A 340 -0.17 27.21 18.93
CA TYR A 340 1.16 27.77 18.55
C TYR A 340 1.29 28.09 17.06
N ILE A 341 0.69 27.28 16.19
CA ILE A 341 0.75 27.48 14.74
C ILE A 341 -0.07 28.73 14.35
N LEU A 342 -1.26 28.88 14.91
CA LEU A 342 -2.24 29.89 14.47
C LEU A 342 -2.05 31.27 15.12
N HIS A 343 -1.30 31.36 16.21
CA HIS A 343 -0.96 32.58 16.94
C HIS A 343 0.54 32.84 16.91
#